data_dc71d528828c31dd9055da2b34d9616a
#
_entry.id   dc71d528828c31dd9055da2b34d9616a
#
_cell.length_a   1.000
_cell.length_b   1.000
_cell.length_c   1.000
_cell.angle_alpha   90.00
_cell.angle_beta   90.00
_cell.angle_gamma   90.00
#
_symmetry.space_group_name_H-M   'P 1'
#
loop_
_entity.id
_entity.type
_entity.pdbx_description
1 polymer ?
#
loop_
_entity_poly.entity_id
_entity_poly.type
_entity_poly.pdbx_seq_one_letter_code
_entity_poly.pdbx_strand_id
1 'polypeptide(L)'
;MVEALQERYQEYIFKSEIRHLSDTERGVFATEDIQPNDIILKLPIENVIQGSHIELTYRLMNLDNDYSRSLPAPPLSNFPVFWTDLDLDNLDGSAMCDMIPSRKANLLAENTKNKSPGIFLYYRTLVGSRAFTIDKKTMALVPYADMLNNSLHPNTEWKLCKEWFVLKATTSIPKDTELTDEYGCKTNYENLLFYGYVLPDNTPNDVTYELFDIPKALRKNLNYDRLQNTVEFELCGSYSRGTTEIFGLVRFLCCENGTPSDCPRTLNGLKVSPISKANETAVVSTLLTAFKEIYTRKVSKLKHAEGKVAKFAGTEVNVLLHWIHVLTNAQAILACKKQKDAKKMIDAYPPDIYLNQVIRKIVNKAKNYV
;
A
#
# COMPACT_ATOMS: atom_id res chain seq x y z
N MET A 1 -11.62 -5.80 29.84
CA MET A 1 -10.15 -5.54 29.68
C MET A 1 -9.89 -4.18 29.04
N VAL A 2 -10.66 -3.81 28.02
CA VAL A 2 -10.59 -2.47 27.40
C VAL A 2 -11.16 -1.42 28.36
N GLU A 3 -12.19 -1.76 29.07
CA GLU A 3 -12.83 -0.93 30.12
C GLU A 3 -11.82 -0.55 31.20
N ALA A 4 -11.03 -1.52 31.70
CA ALA A 4 -10.00 -1.25 32.70
C ALA A 4 -8.89 -0.32 32.19
N LEU A 5 -8.52 -0.43 30.89
CA LEU A 5 -7.60 0.50 30.25
C LEU A 5 -8.19 1.92 30.23
N GLN A 6 -9.45 2.06 29.84
CA GLN A 6 -10.12 3.35 29.75
C GLN A 6 -10.30 3.98 31.15
N GLU A 7 -10.71 3.21 32.13
CA GLU A 7 -10.81 3.66 33.55
C GLU A 7 -9.45 4.15 34.06
N ARG A 8 -8.36 3.39 33.79
CA ARG A 8 -7.01 3.75 34.23
C ARG A 8 -6.53 5.10 33.70
N TYR A 9 -6.92 5.46 32.47
CA TYR A 9 -6.49 6.69 31.80
C TYR A 9 -7.60 7.73 31.68
N GLN A 10 -8.73 7.56 32.38
CA GLN A 10 -9.92 8.40 32.26
C GLN A 10 -9.64 9.90 32.46
N GLU A 11 -8.73 10.28 33.35
CA GLU A 11 -8.37 11.67 33.59
C GLU A 11 -7.62 12.33 32.42
N TYR A 12 -7.08 11.55 31.49
CA TYR A 12 -6.32 12.00 30.31
C TYR A 12 -7.10 11.91 29.00
N ILE A 13 -8.30 11.27 29.02
CA ILE A 13 -9.16 11.02 27.87
C ILE A 13 -10.32 12.02 27.88
N PHE A 14 -10.56 12.69 26.77
CA PHE A 14 -11.60 13.71 26.64
C PHE A 14 -12.52 13.38 25.47
N LYS A 15 -13.84 13.47 25.70
CA LYS A 15 -14.89 13.39 24.66
C LYS A 15 -14.86 12.12 23.80
N SER A 16 -14.25 11.04 24.28
CA SER A 16 -14.09 9.81 23.49
C SER A 16 -14.09 8.57 24.35
N GLU A 17 -14.40 7.43 23.72
CA GLU A 17 -14.39 6.10 24.34
C GLU A 17 -14.01 5.02 23.33
N ILE A 18 -13.50 3.87 23.82
CA ILE A 18 -13.25 2.70 23.00
C ILE A 18 -14.56 1.91 22.89
N ARG A 19 -14.95 1.54 21.66
CA ARG A 19 -16.10 0.67 21.38
C ARG A 19 -15.68 -0.59 20.65
N HIS A 20 -16.30 -1.71 20.98
CA HIS A 20 -16.21 -2.93 20.19
C HIS A 20 -17.12 -2.84 18.97
N LEU A 21 -16.57 -3.10 17.78
CA LEU A 21 -17.31 -3.16 16.52
C LEU A 21 -17.73 -4.60 16.20
N SER A 22 -16.90 -5.55 16.65
CA SER A 22 -17.14 -6.99 16.59
C SER A 22 -16.31 -7.70 17.68
N ASP A 23 -16.32 -9.02 17.72
CA ASP A 23 -15.49 -9.80 18.65
C ASP A 23 -13.98 -9.55 18.46
N THR A 24 -13.57 -9.14 17.27
CA THR A 24 -12.15 -8.95 16.90
C THR A 24 -11.80 -7.50 16.52
N GLU A 25 -12.78 -6.64 16.36
CA GLU A 25 -12.58 -5.27 15.89
C GLU A 25 -13.09 -4.26 16.92
N ARG A 26 -12.35 -3.18 17.07
CA ARG A 26 -12.66 -2.07 17.96
C ARG A 26 -12.14 -0.77 17.37
N GLY A 27 -12.66 0.35 17.85
CA GLY A 27 -12.23 1.69 17.48
C GLY A 27 -12.46 2.66 18.62
N VAL A 28 -12.00 3.89 18.45
CA VAL A 28 -12.25 5.00 19.38
C VAL A 28 -13.35 5.88 18.79
N PHE A 29 -14.36 6.23 19.58
CA PHE A 29 -15.53 6.98 19.12
C PHE A 29 -15.75 8.23 19.94
N ALA A 30 -16.25 9.29 19.30
CA ALA A 30 -16.65 10.50 19.97
C ALA A 30 -17.90 10.26 20.87
N THR A 31 -17.86 10.68 22.13
CA THR A 31 -18.98 10.62 23.07
C THR A 31 -19.87 11.87 23.02
N GLU A 32 -19.35 12.95 22.45
CA GLU A 32 -20.03 14.21 22.19
C GLU A 32 -19.42 14.88 20.95
N ASP A 33 -19.99 15.98 20.49
CA ASP A 33 -19.40 16.74 19.36
C ASP A 33 -18.04 17.32 19.75
N ILE A 34 -17.04 17.07 18.88
CA ILE A 34 -15.65 17.52 19.05
C ILE A 34 -15.38 18.62 18.03
N GLN A 35 -14.77 19.72 18.45
CA GLN A 35 -14.39 20.83 17.58
C GLN A 35 -12.94 20.69 17.11
N PRO A 36 -12.57 21.29 15.97
CA PRO A 36 -11.17 21.34 15.53
C PRO A 36 -10.25 21.89 16.61
N ASN A 37 -9.09 21.23 16.82
CA ASN A 37 -8.11 21.46 17.86
C ASN A 37 -8.52 21.09 19.30
N ASP A 38 -9.71 20.54 19.52
CA ASP A 38 -10.02 19.95 20.82
C ASP A 38 -9.05 18.81 21.14
N ILE A 39 -8.63 18.76 22.39
CA ILE A 39 -7.78 17.68 22.90
C ILE A 39 -8.65 16.46 23.16
N ILE A 40 -8.26 15.32 22.58
CA ILE A 40 -8.91 14.01 22.73
C ILE A 40 -8.17 13.16 23.77
N LEU A 41 -6.84 13.22 23.74
CA LEU A 41 -5.98 12.56 24.71
C LEU A 41 -4.81 13.48 25.07
N LYS A 42 -4.50 13.58 26.37
CA LYS A 42 -3.30 14.24 26.85
C LYS A 42 -2.62 13.35 27.90
N LEU A 43 -1.75 12.47 27.43
CA LEU A 43 -1.12 11.43 28.25
C LEU A 43 0.28 11.86 28.70
N PRO A 44 0.61 11.79 30.02
CA PRO A 44 1.96 12.04 30.50
C PRO A 44 2.99 11.11 29.85
N ILE A 45 4.18 11.61 29.57
CA ILE A 45 5.24 10.89 28.84
C ILE A 45 5.70 9.62 29.59
N GLU A 46 5.61 9.59 30.90
CA GLU A 46 5.93 8.41 31.73
C GLU A 46 4.97 7.22 31.48
N ASN A 47 3.79 7.46 30.94
CA ASN A 47 2.84 6.42 30.53
C ASN A 47 3.07 5.94 29.09
N VAL A 48 3.99 6.54 28.35
CA VAL A 48 4.36 6.20 26.97
C VAL A 48 5.57 5.29 26.98
N ILE A 49 5.47 4.10 26.39
CA ILE A 49 6.58 3.13 26.37
C ILE A 49 7.40 3.38 25.11
N GLN A 50 8.62 3.92 25.27
CA GLN A 50 9.49 4.28 24.15
C GLN A 50 10.68 3.33 24.02
N GLY A 51 11.16 3.12 22.78
CA GLY A 51 12.33 2.30 22.47
C GLY A 51 12.37 1.89 21.00
N SER A 52 13.37 1.11 20.63
CA SER A 52 13.37 0.42 19.34
C SER A 52 12.29 -0.66 19.29
N HIS A 53 11.92 -1.13 18.09
CA HIS A 53 10.94 -2.23 17.94
C HIS A 53 11.31 -3.46 18.80
N ILE A 54 12.59 -3.82 18.84
CA ILE A 54 13.07 -4.98 19.60
C ILE A 54 12.94 -4.74 21.12
N GLU A 55 13.34 -3.56 21.60
CA GLU A 55 13.20 -3.19 23.01
C GLU A 55 11.74 -3.17 23.45
N LEU A 56 10.85 -2.55 22.64
CA LEU A 56 9.41 -2.54 22.91
C LEU A 56 8.83 -3.95 22.93
N THR A 57 9.28 -4.84 22.03
CA THR A 57 8.85 -6.24 22.03
C THR A 57 9.19 -6.94 23.35
N TYR A 58 10.44 -6.86 23.80
CA TYR A 58 10.83 -7.48 25.07
C TYR A 58 10.20 -6.82 26.31
N ARG A 59 9.96 -5.50 26.26
CA ARG A 59 9.22 -4.81 27.33
C ARG A 59 7.78 -5.29 27.38
N LEU A 60 7.10 -5.37 26.25
CA LEU A 60 5.71 -5.81 26.17
C LEU A 60 5.54 -7.28 26.59
N MET A 61 6.49 -8.15 26.26
CA MET A 61 6.51 -9.55 26.71
C MET A 61 6.54 -9.72 28.25
N ASN A 62 7.09 -8.74 28.95
CA ASN A 62 7.22 -8.77 30.41
C ASN A 62 6.26 -7.80 31.11
N LEU A 63 5.40 -7.12 30.35
CA LEU A 63 4.45 -6.15 30.87
C LEU A 63 3.17 -6.86 31.31
N ASP A 64 2.79 -6.72 32.58
CA ASP A 64 1.53 -7.22 33.12
C ASP A 64 0.74 -6.06 33.74
N ASN A 65 -0.04 -5.38 32.91
CA ASN A 65 -0.91 -4.27 33.32
C ASN A 65 -2.15 -4.19 32.43
N ASP A 66 -3.02 -3.23 32.67
CA ASP A 66 -4.28 -3.07 31.93
C ASP A 66 -4.06 -2.82 30.43
N TYR A 67 -2.96 -2.12 30.07
CA TYR A 67 -2.61 -1.93 28.66
C TYR A 67 -2.24 -3.25 27.98
N SER A 68 -1.31 -4.04 28.55
CA SER A 68 -0.93 -5.31 27.93
C SER A 68 -2.09 -6.31 27.86
N ARG A 69 -2.97 -6.31 28.84
CA ARG A 69 -4.18 -7.15 28.88
C ARG A 69 -5.26 -6.70 27.89
N SER A 70 -5.26 -5.41 27.50
CA SER A 70 -6.20 -4.87 26.51
C SER A 70 -5.80 -5.20 25.07
N LEU A 71 -4.59 -5.67 24.81
CA LEU A 71 -4.12 -6.01 23.47
C LEU A 71 -4.83 -7.26 22.93
N PRO A 72 -4.96 -7.43 21.58
CA PRO A 72 -5.58 -8.60 21.00
C PRO A 72 -4.92 -9.90 21.46
N ALA A 73 -5.71 -10.87 21.87
CA ALA A 73 -5.21 -12.19 22.25
C ALA A 73 -4.78 -13.02 21.02
N PRO A 74 -3.83 -13.96 21.15
CA PRO A 74 -3.50 -14.91 20.10
C PRO A 74 -4.68 -15.90 19.85
N PRO A 75 -4.82 -16.44 18.62
CA PRO A 75 -3.99 -16.18 17.45
C PRO A 75 -4.34 -14.87 16.72
N LEU A 76 -3.32 -14.16 16.24
CA LEU A 76 -3.50 -12.98 15.41
C LEU A 76 -3.78 -13.37 13.94
N SER A 77 -4.89 -14.04 13.69
CA SER A 77 -5.25 -14.60 12.38
C SER A 77 -5.37 -13.57 11.25
N ASN A 78 -5.48 -12.28 11.62
CA ASN A 78 -5.53 -11.19 10.66
C ASN A 78 -4.17 -10.90 10.01
N PHE A 79 -3.07 -11.25 10.68
CA PHE A 79 -1.72 -10.95 10.21
C PHE A 79 -1.16 -12.13 9.41
N PRO A 80 -0.69 -11.89 8.17
CA PRO A 80 -0.21 -12.95 7.28
C PRO A 80 0.93 -13.80 7.83
N VAL A 81 1.76 -13.26 8.72
CA VAL A 81 2.86 -14.02 9.35
C VAL A 81 2.39 -15.21 10.20
N PHE A 82 1.08 -15.29 10.52
CA PHE A 82 0.44 -16.40 11.23
C PHE A 82 -0.43 -17.28 10.32
N TRP A 83 -0.49 -16.98 9.02
CA TRP A 83 -1.27 -17.75 8.07
C TRP A 83 -0.66 -19.13 7.85
N THR A 84 -1.52 -20.07 7.45
CA THR A 84 -1.14 -21.44 7.10
C THR A 84 -0.65 -21.53 5.66
N ASP A 85 -0.05 -22.67 5.30
CA ASP A 85 0.35 -22.93 3.91
C ASP A 85 -0.85 -22.89 2.95
N LEU A 86 -2.04 -23.33 3.40
CA LEU A 86 -3.27 -23.26 2.61
C LEU A 86 -3.71 -21.81 2.32
N ASP A 87 -3.53 -20.91 3.29
CA ASP A 87 -3.81 -19.48 3.08
C ASP A 87 -2.85 -18.90 2.03
N LEU A 88 -1.58 -19.31 2.05
CA LEU A 88 -0.56 -18.88 1.09
C LEU A 88 -0.82 -19.46 -0.32
N ASP A 89 -1.26 -20.70 -0.42
CA ASP A 89 -1.63 -21.31 -1.71
C ASP A 89 -2.75 -20.52 -2.41
N ASN A 90 -3.68 -19.93 -1.65
CA ASN A 90 -4.73 -19.07 -2.19
C ASN A 90 -4.22 -17.73 -2.72
N LEU A 91 -2.97 -17.36 -2.43
CA LEU A 91 -2.27 -16.17 -2.97
C LEU A 91 -1.40 -16.50 -4.19
N ASP A 92 -1.43 -17.74 -4.69
CA ASP A 92 -0.58 -18.14 -5.82
C ASP A 92 -0.67 -17.16 -6.99
N GLY A 93 0.52 -16.70 -7.44
CA GLY A 93 0.67 -15.65 -8.46
C GLY A 93 0.63 -14.21 -7.92
N SER A 94 0.56 -14.02 -6.60
CA SER A 94 0.86 -12.75 -5.94
C SER A 94 2.27 -12.76 -5.34
N ALA A 95 2.96 -11.62 -5.35
CA ALA A 95 4.25 -11.47 -4.66
C ALA A 95 4.17 -11.70 -3.14
N MET A 96 2.96 -11.65 -2.56
CA MET A 96 2.75 -11.95 -1.13
C MET A 96 3.16 -13.37 -0.77
N CYS A 97 3.11 -14.32 -1.70
CA CYS A 97 3.58 -15.70 -1.46
C CYS A 97 5.03 -15.76 -0.99
N ASP A 98 5.90 -14.88 -1.49
CA ASP A 98 7.31 -14.79 -1.10
C ASP A 98 7.54 -13.77 0.02
N MET A 99 6.75 -12.68 0.03
CA MET A 99 6.90 -11.59 1.00
C MET A 99 6.53 -12.04 2.42
N ILE A 100 5.49 -12.86 2.59
CA ILE A 100 5.03 -13.31 3.91
C ILE A 100 6.06 -14.22 4.60
N PRO A 101 6.56 -15.31 3.98
CA PRO A 101 7.61 -16.13 4.57
C PRO A 101 8.89 -15.34 4.85
N SER A 102 9.30 -14.47 3.94
CA SER A 102 10.48 -13.59 4.12
C SER A 102 10.29 -12.66 5.32
N ARG A 103 9.12 -12.04 5.45
CA ARG A 103 8.78 -11.19 6.61
C ARG A 103 8.84 -11.97 7.90
N LYS A 104 8.23 -13.16 7.95
CA LYS A 104 8.25 -14.04 9.13
C LYS A 104 9.67 -14.41 9.54
N ALA A 105 10.50 -14.81 8.58
CA ALA A 105 11.89 -15.15 8.82
C ALA A 105 12.69 -13.95 9.37
N ASN A 106 12.53 -12.76 8.78
CA ASN A 106 13.18 -11.54 9.25
C ASN A 106 12.77 -11.17 10.67
N LEU A 107 11.48 -11.26 11.02
CA LEU A 107 11.01 -10.98 12.37
C LEU A 107 11.60 -11.98 13.38
N LEU A 108 11.64 -13.27 13.03
CA LEU A 108 12.23 -14.29 13.91
C LEU A 108 13.72 -14.12 14.10
N ALA A 109 14.45 -13.64 13.09
CA ALA A 109 15.88 -13.33 13.19
C ALA A 109 16.20 -12.21 14.21
N GLU A 110 15.23 -11.34 14.50
CA GLU A 110 15.36 -10.29 15.54
C GLU A 110 15.31 -10.84 16.96
N ASN A 111 14.99 -12.13 17.18
CA ASN A 111 14.87 -12.76 18.51
C ASN A 111 16.24 -13.06 19.15
N THR A 112 16.99 -12.02 19.48
CA THR A 112 18.36 -12.13 20.01
C THR A 112 18.45 -12.74 21.41
N LYS A 113 17.34 -12.78 22.17
CA LYS A 113 17.30 -13.35 23.54
C LYS A 113 16.78 -14.80 23.56
N ASN A 114 16.70 -15.47 22.42
CA ASN A 114 16.27 -16.86 22.28
C ASN A 114 14.95 -17.20 23.02
N LYS A 115 14.00 -16.28 23.01
CA LYS A 115 12.65 -16.51 23.53
C LYS A 115 11.89 -17.49 22.63
N SER A 116 10.83 -18.10 23.13
CA SER A 116 9.96 -18.93 22.29
C SER A 116 9.58 -18.20 20.99
N PRO A 117 9.87 -18.79 19.80
CA PRO A 117 9.67 -18.12 18.53
C PRO A 117 8.24 -17.61 18.31
N GLY A 118 7.24 -18.43 18.69
CA GLY A 118 5.82 -18.07 18.54
C GLY A 118 5.42 -16.89 19.45
N ILE A 119 5.90 -16.90 20.71
CA ILE A 119 5.64 -15.81 21.66
C ILE A 119 6.33 -14.53 21.19
N PHE A 120 7.59 -14.61 20.77
CA PHE A 120 8.31 -13.46 20.24
C PHE A 120 7.62 -12.88 19.01
N LEU A 121 7.26 -13.72 18.04
CA LEU A 121 6.57 -13.31 16.81
C LEU A 121 5.24 -12.59 17.11
N TYR A 122 4.46 -13.11 18.07
CA TYR A 122 3.23 -12.50 18.51
C TYR A 122 3.44 -11.06 19.02
N TYR A 123 4.30 -10.87 20.01
CA TYR A 123 4.57 -9.54 20.57
C TYR A 123 5.25 -8.60 19.58
N ARG A 124 6.14 -9.13 18.72
CA ARG A 124 6.80 -8.36 17.69
C ARG A 124 5.83 -7.85 16.62
N THR A 125 4.83 -8.66 16.31
CA THR A 125 3.74 -8.26 15.40
C THR A 125 2.87 -7.18 16.02
N LEU A 126 2.49 -7.32 17.28
CA LEU A 126 1.75 -6.29 18.02
C LEU A 126 2.49 -4.95 18.06
N VAL A 127 3.78 -4.97 18.40
CA VAL A 127 4.60 -3.74 18.38
C VAL A 127 4.64 -3.13 16.98
N GLY A 128 4.85 -3.95 15.94
CA GLY A 128 4.94 -3.47 14.56
C GLY A 128 3.66 -2.82 14.03
N SER A 129 2.49 -3.22 14.54
CA SER A 129 1.20 -2.71 14.10
C SER A 129 0.63 -1.57 14.96
N ARG A 130 1.25 -1.25 16.10
CA ARG A 130 0.71 -0.29 17.09
C ARG A 130 1.64 0.83 17.47
N ALA A 131 2.94 0.68 17.18
CA ALA A 131 3.93 1.66 17.61
C ALA A 131 3.92 2.90 16.71
N PHE A 132 3.84 4.06 17.34
CA PHE A 132 4.01 5.37 16.72
C PHE A 132 5.50 5.62 16.42
N THR A 133 5.81 6.10 15.24
CA THR A 133 7.18 6.46 14.84
C THR A 133 7.53 7.85 15.36
N ILE A 134 8.39 7.94 16.36
CA ILE A 134 8.83 9.22 16.93
C ILE A 134 9.97 9.81 16.10
N ASP A 135 10.96 8.97 15.80
CA ASP A 135 12.08 9.31 14.92
C ASP A 135 12.61 8.05 14.21
N LYS A 136 13.74 8.14 13.51
CA LYS A 136 14.31 7.03 12.74
C LYS A 136 14.64 5.77 13.57
N LYS A 137 14.80 5.89 14.90
CA LYS A 137 15.24 4.81 15.78
C LYS A 137 14.27 4.54 16.92
N THR A 138 13.43 5.51 17.25
CA THR A 138 12.57 5.49 18.44
C THR A 138 11.13 5.34 18.04
N MET A 139 10.48 4.31 18.58
CA MET A 139 9.06 4.06 18.48
C MET A 139 8.41 4.26 19.85
N ALA A 140 7.10 4.45 19.87
CA ALA A 140 6.33 4.55 21.11
C ALA A 140 5.07 3.70 21.05
N LEU A 141 4.81 2.92 22.10
CA LEU A 141 3.49 2.37 22.38
C LEU A 141 2.77 3.37 23.28
N VAL A 142 1.62 3.82 22.84
CA VAL A 142 0.83 4.85 23.51
C VAL A 142 -0.52 4.27 23.88
N PRO A 143 -0.71 3.89 25.16
CA PRO A 143 -1.98 3.34 25.63
C PRO A 143 -3.15 4.23 25.24
N TYR A 144 -4.25 3.63 24.83
CA TYR A 144 -5.45 4.27 24.28
C TYR A 144 -5.29 4.80 22.85
N ALA A 145 -4.24 5.60 22.53
CA ALA A 145 -4.07 6.16 21.20
C ALA A 145 -3.83 5.06 20.14
N ASP A 146 -3.19 3.95 20.50
CA ASP A 146 -2.96 2.81 19.61
C ASP A 146 -4.23 1.96 19.33
N MET A 147 -5.38 2.39 19.84
CA MET A 147 -6.69 1.82 19.54
C MET A 147 -7.41 2.56 18.40
N LEU A 148 -6.89 3.72 17.96
CA LEU A 148 -7.38 4.41 16.77
C LEU A 148 -7.16 3.55 15.53
N ASN A 149 -8.14 3.51 14.65
CA ASN A 149 -8.02 2.86 13.35
C ASN A 149 -7.45 3.80 12.28
N ASN A 150 -6.91 3.21 11.22
CA ASN A 150 -6.39 3.96 10.08
C ASN A 150 -7.52 4.49 9.19
N SER A 151 -7.32 5.69 8.65
CA SER A 151 -8.16 6.25 7.59
C SER A 151 -7.30 6.92 6.51
N LEU A 152 -7.77 6.91 5.26
CA LEU A 152 -7.21 7.74 4.19
C LEU A 152 -7.53 9.24 4.39
N HIS A 153 -8.54 9.53 5.22
CA HIS A 153 -8.97 10.88 5.59
C HIS A 153 -9.08 10.97 7.12
N PRO A 154 -7.94 10.97 7.85
CA PRO A 154 -7.93 10.99 9.31
C PRO A 154 -8.55 12.27 9.84
N ASN A 155 -9.25 12.14 10.96
CA ASN A 155 -9.86 13.27 11.66
C ASN A 155 -9.14 13.66 12.95
N THR A 156 -8.01 13.00 13.22
CA THR A 156 -7.12 13.34 14.35
C THR A 156 -5.69 13.54 13.90
N GLU A 157 -4.90 14.18 14.75
CA GLU A 157 -3.45 14.27 14.65
C GLU A 157 -2.83 14.16 16.03
N TRP A 158 -1.61 13.64 16.11
CA TRP A 158 -0.90 13.51 17.37
C TRP A 158 0.44 14.24 17.37
N LYS A 159 0.89 14.60 18.56
CA LYS A 159 2.20 15.21 18.78
C LYS A 159 2.81 14.70 20.08
N LEU A 160 4.05 14.26 20.02
CA LEU A 160 4.84 13.99 21.22
C LEU A 160 5.59 15.26 21.63
N CYS A 161 5.25 15.77 22.80
CA CYS A 161 5.92 16.89 23.44
C CYS A 161 6.87 16.38 24.52
N LYS A 162 7.70 17.26 25.10
CA LYS A 162 8.68 16.88 26.14
C LYS A 162 8.05 16.14 27.33
N GLU A 163 6.86 16.52 27.74
CA GLU A 163 6.17 15.98 28.92
C GLU A 163 4.87 15.23 28.59
N TRP A 164 4.37 15.34 27.36
CA TRP A 164 3.04 14.87 27.00
C TRP A 164 3.00 14.26 25.61
N PHE A 165 2.25 13.18 25.47
CA PHE A 165 1.67 12.79 24.18
C PHE A 165 0.28 13.45 24.07
N VAL A 166 0.01 14.16 23.00
CA VAL A 166 -1.25 14.90 22.78
C VAL A 166 -1.88 14.44 21.48
N LEU A 167 -3.13 14.00 21.52
CA LEU A 167 -3.98 13.72 20.38
C LEU A 167 -5.06 14.80 20.27
N LYS A 168 -5.27 15.34 19.08
CA LYS A 168 -6.24 16.41 18.80
C LYS A 168 -7.11 16.09 17.60
N ALA A 169 -8.30 16.66 17.56
CA ALA A 169 -9.14 16.69 16.37
C ALA A 169 -8.57 17.67 15.33
N THR A 170 -8.56 17.26 14.06
CA THR A 170 -8.19 18.11 12.93
C THR A 170 -9.41 18.77 12.28
N THR A 171 -10.59 18.18 12.44
CA THR A 171 -11.85 18.63 11.88
C THR A 171 -12.94 18.60 12.95
N SER A 172 -14.13 19.14 12.64
CA SER A 172 -15.31 18.91 13.47
C SER A 172 -15.72 17.43 13.35
N ILE A 173 -15.92 16.76 14.49
CA ILE A 173 -16.28 15.35 14.58
C ILE A 173 -17.58 15.24 15.35
N PRO A 174 -18.70 14.83 14.69
CA PRO A 174 -19.97 14.61 15.37
C PRO A 174 -19.89 13.50 16.42
N LYS A 175 -20.75 13.57 17.41
CA LYS A 175 -20.98 12.47 18.36
C LYS A 175 -21.18 11.15 17.62
N ASP A 176 -20.74 10.05 18.20
CA ASP A 176 -20.81 8.68 17.66
C ASP A 176 -20.02 8.43 16.37
N THR A 177 -19.20 9.39 15.94
CA THR A 177 -18.26 9.20 14.81
C THR A 177 -16.95 8.58 15.30
N GLU A 178 -16.39 7.68 14.50
CA GLU A 178 -15.09 7.07 14.79
C GLU A 178 -13.96 8.09 14.65
N LEU A 179 -13.06 8.09 15.62
CA LEU A 179 -11.81 8.83 15.62
C LEU A 179 -10.75 7.99 14.91
N THR A 180 -10.10 8.56 13.90
CA THR A 180 -9.15 7.85 13.06
C THR A 180 -7.84 8.60 12.94
N ASP A 181 -6.74 7.85 12.81
CA ASP A 181 -5.39 8.38 12.61
C ASP A 181 -4.84 7.98 11.23
N GLU A 182 -3.75 8.58 10.82
CA GLU A 182 -3.01 8.22 9.62
C GLU A 182 -1.84 7.28 9.95
N TYR A 183 -1.88 6.04 9.45
CA TYR A 183 -0.76 5.11 9.57
C TYR A 183 0.34 5.35 8.51
N GLY A 184 0.23 6.44 7.75
CA GLY A 184 1.06 6.79 6.61
C GLY A 184 0.47 6.32 5.28
N CYS A 185 0.93 6.94 4.18
CA CYS A 185 0.55 6.54 2.82
C CYS A 185 1.15 5.16 2.52
N LYS A 186 0.34 4.11 2.62
CA LYS A 186 0.76 2.71 2.48
C LYS A 186 -0.02 1.99 1.39
N THR A 187 0.66 1.07 0.72
CA THR A 187 0.04 0.12 -0.20
C THR A 187 -0.77 -0.93 0.56
N ASN A 188 -1.66 -1.65 -0.12
CA ASN A 188 -2.36 -2.77 0.50
C ASN A 188 -1.44 -3.96 0.82
N TYR A 189 -0.30 -4.09 0.15
CA TYR A 189 0.78 -4.99 0.57
C TYR A 189 1.27 -4.66 1.97
N GLU A 190 1.57 -3.40 2.23
CA GLU A 190 2.03 -2.94 3.54
C GLU A 190 0.92 -3.00 4.59
N ASN A 191 -0.31 -2.57 4.23
CA ASN A 191 -1.46 -2.62 5.13
C ASN A 191 -1.75 -4.04 5.58
N LEU A 192 -1.75 -5.01 4.66
CA LEU A 192 -1.96 -6.41 5.01
C LEU A 192 -0.77 -6.99 5.79
N LEU A 193 0.46 -6.78 5.31
CA LEU A 193 1.65 -7.40 5.86
C LEU A 193 2.00 -6.90 7.27
N PHE A 194 1.76 -5.60 7.55
CA PHE A 194 2.14 -4.97 8.81
C PHE A 194 0.98 -4.77 9.78
N TYR A 195 -0.24 -4.61 9.27
CA TYR A 195 -1.41 -4.26 10.09
C TYR A 195 -2.56 -5.26 9.98
N GLY A 196 -2.52 -6.20 9.05
CA GLY A 196 -3.49 -7.29 8.93
C GLY A 196 -4.85 -6.88 8.35
N TYR A 197 -4.93 -5.77 7.61
CA TYR A 197 -6.14 -5.32 6.93
C TYR A 197 -5.88 -4.86 5.49
N VAL A 198 -6.94 -4.60 4.74
CA VAL A 198 -6.92 -4.12 3.36
C VAL A 198 -7.89 -2.97 3.22
N LEU A 199 -7.49 -1.91 2.53
CA LEU A 199 -8.32 -0.76 2.16
C LEU A 199 -8.82 -0.92 0.72
N PRO A 200 -10.12 -1.17 0.48
CA PRO A 200 -10.64 -1.38 -0.88
C PRO A 200 -10.44 -0.19 -1.82
N ASP A 201 -10.52 1.03 -1.28
CA ASP A 201 -10.47 2.28 -2.05
C ASP A 201 -9.05 2.87 -2.16
N ASN A 202 -8.02 2.09 -1.84
CA ASN A 202 -6.62 2.53 -1.86
C ASN A 202 -5.99 2.54 -3.27
N THR A 203 -6.74 2.26 -4.33
CA THR A 203 -6.21 2.04 -5.69
C THR A 203 -5.19 3.09 -6.16
N PRO A 204 -5.35 4.40 -5.91
CA PRO A 204 -4.35 5.39 -6.36
C PRO A 204 -2.97 5.22 -5.70
N ASN A 205 -2.92 4.67 -4.49
CA ASN A 205 -1.70 4.46 -3.70
C ASN A 205 -1.27 2.99 -3.72
N ASP A 206 -2.05 2.12 -4.36
CA ASP A 206 -1.81 0.68 -4.34
C ASP A 206 -0.87 0.24 -5.46
N VAL A 207 -0.32 -0.96 -5.29
CA VAL A 207 0.60 -1.57 -6.23
C VAL A 207 0.22 -3.02 -6.51
N THR A 208 0.68 -3.54 -7.64
CA THR A 208 0.79 -4.99 -7.87
C THR A 208 2.17 -5.28 -8.47
N TYR A 209 2.75 -6.42 -8.11
CA TYR A 209 4.02 -6.89 -8.65
C TYR A 209 3.73 -8.01 -9.64
N GLU A 210 4.19 -7.84 -10.87
CA GLU A 210 3.82 -8.72 -11.97
C GLU A 210 5.04 -9.13 -12.81
N LEU A 211 4.87 -10.23 -13.51
CA LEU A 211 5.85 -10.72 -14.48
C LEU A 211 5.41 -10.32 -15.90
N PHE A 212 6.28 -9.64 -16.62
CA PHE A 212 6.09 -9.29 -18.02
C PHE A 212 6.93 -10.22 -18.91
N ASP A 213 6.25 -11.09 -19.65
CA ASP A 213 6.88 -11.92 -20.67
C ASP A 213 7.12 -11.08 -21.92
N ILE A 214 8.39 -10.81 -22.23
CA ILE A 214 8.75 -10.00 -23.39
C ILE A 214 8.33 -10.74 -24.66
N PRO A 215 7.46 -10.13 -25.51
CA PRO A 215 7.01 -10.75 -26.75
C PRO A 215 8.21 -11.13 -27.66
N LYS A 216 8.18 -12.33 -28.24
CA LYS A 216 9.28 -12.83 -29.10
C LYS A 216 9.71 -11.84 -30.18
N ALA A 217 8.74 -11.12 -30.79
CA ALA A 217 9.01 -10.11 -31.81
C ALA A 217 9.85 -8.93 -31.31
N LEU A 218 9.81 -8.62 -30.01
CA LEU A 218 10.54 -7.51 -29.39
C LEU A 218 11.92 -7.95 -28.84
N ARG A 219 12.15 -9.25 -28.67
CA ARG A 219 13.43 -9.78 -28.12
C ARG A 219 14.64 -9.50 -28.99
N LYS A 220 14.45 -9.30 -30.31
CA LYS A 220 15.54 -8.91 -31.21
C LYS A 220 16.21 -7.58 -30.83
N ASN A 221 15.52 -6.72 -30.12
CA ASN A 221 16.05 -5.46 -29.62
C ASN A 221 16.79 -5.61 -28.27
N LEU A 222 16.80 -6.82 -27.71
CA LEU A 222 17.55 -7.19 -26.52
C LEU A 222 18.97 -7.61 -26.92
N ASN A 223 19.81 -6.66 -27.34
CA ASN A 223 21.26 -6.94 -27.60
C ASN A 223 22.06 -7.23 -26.31
N TYR A 224 21.40 -7.77 -25.27
CA TYR A 224 22.02 -8.00 -23.97
C TYR A 224 21.80 -9.44 -23.51
N ASP A 225 22.88 -10.18 -23.35
CA ASP A 225 22.95 -11.51 -22.73
C ASP A 225 22.46 -11.56 -21.26
N ARG A 226 21.92 -10.45 -20.72
CA ARG A 226 21.60 -10.30 -19.31
C ARG A 226 20.12 -10.00 -19.00
N LEU A 227 19.28 -9.67 -19.98
CA LEU A 227 17.85 -9.53 -19.73
C LEU A 227 17.18 -10.89 -19.94
N GLN A 228 16.57 -11.40 -18.87
CA GLN A 228 15.73 -12.60 -18.94
C GLN A 228 14.53 -12.31 -19.88
N ASN A 229 13.98 -13.35 -20.49
CA ASN A 229 12.79 -13.23 -21.33
C ASN A 229 11.55 -12.76 -20.56
N THR A 230 11.58 -12.86 -19.25
CA THR A 230 10.55 -12.43 -18.29
C THR A 230 11.16 -11.43 -17.33
N VAL A 231 10.46 -10.35 -17.07
CA VAL A 231 10.88 -9.25 -16.22
C VAL A 231 9.83 -9.00 -15.16
N GLU A 232 10.26 -8.97 -13.90
CA GLU A 232 9.42 -8.53 -12.80
C GLU A 232 9.29 -7.00 -12.81
N PHE A 233 8.08 -6.48 -12.58
CA PHE A 233 7.82 -5.05 -12.54
C PHE A 233 6.78 -4.71 -11.48
N GLU A 234 6.86 -3.49 -10.97
CA GLU A 234 5.88 -2.87 -10.10
C GLU A 234 4.90 -2.04 -10.93
N LEU A 235 3.62 -2.28 -10.76
CA LEU A 235 2.54 -1.48 -11.35
C LEU A 235 1.78 -0.77 -10.24
N CYS A 236 1.95 0.56 -10.16
CA CYS A 236 1.22 1.40 -9.20
C CYS A 236 -0.13 1.81 -9.75
N GLY A 237 -1.11 2.07 -8.90
CA GLY A 237 -2.41 2.61 -9.27
C GLY A 237 -2.35 4.03 -9.91
N SER A 238 -1.18 4.66 -9.89
CA SER A 238 -0.90 5.92 -10.58
C SER A 238 0.37 5.81 -11.43
N TYR A 239 0.57 6.74 -12.38
CA TYR A 239 1.78 6.80 -13.21
C TYR A 239 2.97 7.32 -12.39
N SER A 240 3.53 6.45 -11.56
CA SER A 240 4.63 6.71 -10.64
C SER A 240 5.90 5.94 -11.04
N ARG A 241 6.92 5.93 -10.19
CA ARG A 241 8.25 5.38 -10.47
C ARG A 241 8.19 3.94 -11.03
N GLY A 242 7.58 3.00 -10.33
CA GLY A 242 7.53 1.59 -10.74
C GLY A 242 6.84 1.42 -12.10
N THR A 243 5.67 2.05 -12.27
CA THR A 243 4.93 2.05 -13.54
C THR A 243 5.74 2.69 -14.68
N THR A 244 6.49 3.76 -14.41
CA THR A 244 7.31 4.40 -15.47
C THR A 244 8.43 3.51 -15.97
N GLU A 245 8.91 2.58 -15.18
CA GLU A 245 9.98 1.64 -15.54
C GLU A 245 9.52 0.61 -16.58
N ILE A 246 8.34 -0.02 -16.39
CA ILE A 246 7.81 -0.96 -17.40
C ILE A 246 7.44 -0.25 -18.71
N PHE A 247 6.87 0.96 -18.65
CA PHE A 247 6.63 1.77 -19.85
C PHE A 247 7.93 2.15 -20.55
N GLY A 248 8.98 2.49 -19.78
CA GLY A 248 10.31 2.77 -20.31
C GLY A 248 10.93 1.58 -21.04
N LEU A 249 10.87 0.39 -20.46
CA LEU A 249 11.30 -0.84 -21.07
C LEU A 249 10.60 -1.10 -22.39
N VAL A 250 9.28 -1.06 -22.40
CA VAL A 250 8.49 -1.36 -23.60
C VAL A 250 8.71 -0.29 -24.68
N ARG A 251 8.89 1.00 -24.34
CA ARG A 251 9.31 2.04 -25.30
C ARG A 251 10.62 1.72 -25.97
N PHE A 252 11.61 1.29 -25.18
CA PHE A 252 12.89 0.85 -25.68
C PHE A 252 12.75 -0.35 -26.64
N LEU A 253 12.01 -1.37 -26.24
CA LEU A 253 11.79 -2.58 -27.03
C LEU A 253 11.03 -2.31 -28.34
N CYS A 254 10.16 -1.31 -28.36
CA CYS A 254 9.39 -0.90 -29.54
C CYS A 254 10.11 0.11 -30.44
N CYS A 255 11.39 0.43 -30.21
CA CYS A 255 12.16 1.30 -31.11
C CYS A 255 12.49 0.60 -32.42
N GLU A 256 12.14 1.20 -33.55
CA GLU A 256 12.42 0.67 -34.87
C GLU A 256 13.88 0.97 -35.37
N ASN A 257 14.47 2.08 -34.95
CA ASN A 257 15.70 2.64 -35.51
C ASN A 257 16.92 2.60 -34.55
N GLY A 258 17.18 1.45 -33.98
CA GLY A 258 18.36 1.29 -33.12
C GLY A 258 18.12 1.71 -31.68
N THR A 259 18.91 1.11 -30.80
CA THR A 259 18.86 1.42 -29.36
C THR A 259 19.33 2.85 -29.13
N PRO A 260 18.63 3.65 -28.32
CA PRO A 260 19.22 4.87 -27.77
C PRO A 260 20.57 4.54 -27.14
N SER A 261 21.60 5.33 -27.42
CA SER A 261 22.98 5.15 -26.90
C SER A 261 23.06 5.03 -25.36
N ASP A 262 22.00 5.41 -24.67
CA ASP A 262 21.91 5.56 -23.23
C ASP A 262 21.04 4.46 -22.56
N CYS A 263 20.93 3.27 -23.16
CA CYS A 263 20.16 2.20 -22.54
C CYS A 263 20.83 1.72 -21.23
N PRO A 264 20.18 1.90 -20.07
CA PRO A 264 20.75 1.43 -18.80
C PRO A 264 20.80 -0.09 -18.75
N ARG A 265 21.83 -0.63 -18.10
CA ARG A 265 22.08 -2.07 -17.97
C ARG A 265 21.12 -2.81 -17.02
N THR A 266 20.21 -2.09 -16.36
CA THR A 266 19.22 -2.61 -15.41
C THR A 266 17.90 -1.87 -15.57
N LEU A 267 16.78 -2.53 -15.25
CA LEU A 267 15.45 -1.91 -15.23
C LEU A 267 15.31 -0.80 -14.17
N ASN A 268 16.09 -0.89 -13.10
CA ASN A 268 16.04 0.09 -12.02
C ASN A 268 16.41 1.48 -12.54
N GLY A 269 15.40 2.35 -12.59
CA GLY A 269 15.55 3.74 -13.04
C GLY A 269 15.47 3.94 -14.55
N LEU A 270 15.01 2.96 -15.34
CA LEU A 270 14.83 3.08 -16.79
C LEU A 270 13.75 4.11 -17.12
N LYS A 271 14.15 5.32 -17.45
CA LYS A 271 13.26 6.41 -17.87
C LYS A 271 13.45 6.71 -19.36
N VAL A 272 12.70 6.01 -20.20
CA VAL A 272 12.61 6.35 -21.62
C VAL A 272 11.42 7.26 -21.85
N SER A 273 11.69 8.50 -22.26
CA SER A 273 10.64 9.45 -22.62
C SER A 273 9.89 8.99 -23.87
N PRO A 274 8.60 9.37 -24.05
CA PRO A 274 7.87 9.08 -25.27
C PRO A 274 8.63 9.60 -26.50
N ILE A 275 8.84 8.71 -27.49
CA ILE A 275 9.68 8.95 -28.67
C ILE A 275 8.84 9.53 -29.81
N SER A 276 7.79 8.82 -30.20
CA SER A 276 6.89 9.21 -31.30
C SER A 276 5.49 8.67 -31.09
N LYS A 277 4.53 9.12 -31.90
CA LYS A 277 3.16 8.56 -31.88
C LYS A 277 3.15 7.07 -32.24
N ALA A 278 3.92 6.66 -33.25
CA ALA A 278 4.01 5.26 -33.67
C ALA A 278 4.61 4.38 -32.56
N ASN A 279 5.71 4.82 -31.94
CA ASN A 279 6.32 4.10 -30.81
C ASN A 279 5.34 3.97 -29.65
N GLU A 280 4.71 5.05 -29.21
CA GLU A 280 3.77 5.00 -28.08
C GLU A 280 2.50 4.19 -28.40
N THR A 281 2.05 4.16 -29.66
CA THR A 281 0.97 3.26 -30.10
C THR A 281 1.36 1.80 -29.93
N ALA A 282 2.60 1.43 -30.29
CA ALA A 282 3.11 0.09 -30.09
C ALA A 282 3.25 -0.26 -28.60
N VAL A 283 3.74 0.67 -27.78
CA VAL A 283 3.85 0.53 -26.31
C VAL A 283 2.48 0.26 -25.69
N VAL A 284 1.49 1.12 -25.99
CA VAL A 284 0.14 0.99 -25.46
C VAL A 284 -0.48 -0.35 -25.86
N SER A 285 -0.34 -0.77 -27.11
CA SER A 285 -0.86 -2.04 -27.59
C SER A 285 -0.20 -3.24 -26.90
N THR A 286 1.12 -3.21 -26.74
CA THR A 286 1.88 -4.28 -26.08
C THR A 286 1.49 -4.42 -24.61
N LEU A 287 1.49 -3.30 -23.85
CA LEU A 287 1.13 -3.32 -22.42
C LEU A 287 -0.34 -3.67 -22.21
N LEU A 288 -1.26 -3.17 -23.06
CA LEU A 288 -2.67 -3.52 -22.94
C LEU A 288 -2.92 -5.01 -23.13
N THR A 289 -2.22 -5.65 -24.07
CA THR A 289 -2.31 -7.10 -24.27
C THR A 289 -1.78 -7.85 -23.04
N ALA A 290 -0.58 -7.50 -22.57
CA ALA A 290 0.03 -8.13 -21.40
C ALA A 290 -0.84 -7.98 -20.13
N PHE A 291 -1.34 -6.77 -19.85
CA PHE A 291 -2.14 -6.53 -18.65
C PHE A 291 -3.50 -7.26 -18.70
N LYS A 292 -4.11 -7.41 -19.88
CA LYS A 292 -5.31 -8.24 -20.04
C LYS A 292 -5.03 -9.73 -19.78
N GLU A 293 -3.90 -10.26 -20.21
CA GLU A 293 -3.50 -11.64 -19.94
C GLU A 293 -3.25 -11.87 -18.45
N ILE A 294 -2.50 -10.96 -17.78
CA ILE A 294 -2.24 -11.01 -16.34
C ILE A 294 -3.57 -10.92 -15.58
N TYR A 295 -4.43 -9.97 -15.92
CA TYR A 295 -5.77 -9.81 -15.33
C TYR A 295 -6.60 -11.09 -15.43
N THR A 296 -6.68 -11.69 -16.62
CA THR A 296 -7.46 -12.92 -16.84
C THR A 296 -6.96 -14.06 -15.97
N ARG A 297 -5.63 -14.21 -15.86
CA ARG A 297 -4.99 -15.20 -14.99
C ARG A 297 -5.31 -14.97 -13.52
N LYS A 298 -5.18 -13.74 -13.02
CA LYS A 298 -5.50 -13.39 -11.63
C LYS A 298 -6.97 -13.61 -11.30
N VAL A 299 -7.89 -13.14 -12.13
CA VAL A 299 -9.33 -13.32 -11.92
C VAL A 299 -9.73 -14.79 -11.90
N SER A 300 -9.09 -15.65 -12.69
CA SER A 300 -9.37 -17.09 -12.66
C SER A 300 -9.00 -17.73 -11.32
N LYS A 301 -7.94 -17.27 -10.69
CA LYS A 301 -7.47 -17.72 -9.36
C LYS A 301 -8.34 -17.18 -8.22
N LEU A 302 -8.81 -15.95 -8.32
CA LEU A 302 -9.68 -15.30 -7.33
C LEU A 302 -11.00 -16.05 -7.06
N LYS A 303 -11.48 -16.85 -8.00
CA LYS A 303 -12.71 -17.63 -7.83
C LYS A 303 -12.68 -18.62 -6.66
N HIS A 304 -11.50 -18.96 -6.19
CA HIS A 304 -11.27 -19.92 -5.10
C HIS A 304 -10.76 -19.24 -3.81
N ALA A 305 -10.48 -17.94 -3.84
CA ALA A 305 -10.03 -17.20 -2.68
C ALA A 305 -11.21 -16.72 -1.83
N GLU A 306 -11.05 -16.74 -0.51
CA GLU A 306 -12.07 -16.33 0.46
C GLU A 306 -11.52 -15.30 1.45
N GLY A 307 -12.41 -14.60 2.14
CA GLY A 307 -12.08 -13.71 3.25
C GLY A 307 -11.10 -12.60 2.90
N LYS A 308 -10.02 -12.47 3.67
CA LYS A 308 -9.01 -11.41 3.50
C LYS A 308 -8.11 -11.64 2.29
N VAL A 309 -7.83 -12.90 1.96
CA VAL A 309 -7.08 -13.25 0.76
C VAL A 309 -7.82 -12.77 -0.49
N ALA A 310 -9.13 -13.03 -0.58
CA ALA A 310 -9.95 -12.54 -1.68
C ALA A 310 -9.99 -11.02 -1.76
N LYS A 311 -10.12 -10.34 -0.61
CA LYS A 311 -10.09 -8.87 -0.54
C LYS A 311 -8.77 -8.31 -1.06
N PHE A 312 -7.65 -8.87 -0.61
CA PHE A 312 -6.31 -8.43 -1.04
C PHE A 312 -6.09 -8.68 -2.53
N ALA A 313 -6.33 -9.90 -3.01
CA ALA A 313 -6.17 -10.22 -4.43
C ALA A 313 -7.10 -9.36 -5.32
N GLY A 314 -8.26 -8.95 -4.80
CA GLY A 314 -9.14 -7.97 -5.44
C GLY A 314 -8.49 -6.60 -5.62
N THR A 315 -7.64 -6.16 -4.69
CA THR A 315 -6.94 -4.87 -4.84
C THR A 315 -5.87 -4.92 -5.93
N GLU A 316 -5.13 -6.02 -6.06
CA GLU A 316 -4.19 -6.22 -7.18
C GLU A 316 -4.91 -6.19 -8.53
N VAL A 317 -6.08 -6.83 -8.62
CA VAL A 317 -6.94 -6.82 -9.80
C VAL A 317 -7.42 -5.40 -10.13
N ASN A 318 -7.76 -4.60 -9.12
CA ASN A 318 -8.20 -3.21 -9.32
C ASN A 318 -7.11 -2.33 -9.93
N VAL A 319 -5.84 -2.51 -9.52
CA VAL A 319 -4.70 -1.80 -10.13
C VAL A 319 -4.57 -2.17 -11.61
N LEU A 320 -4.68 -3.46 -11.95
CA LEU A 320 -4.66 -3.92 -13.36
C LEU A 320 -5.84 -3.39 -14.17
N LEU A 321 -7.05 -3.42 -13.61
CA LEU A 321 -8.26 -2.89 -14.26
C LEU A 321 -8.13 -1.40 -14.53
N HIS A 322 -7.61 -0.63 -13.59
CA HIS A 322 -7.34 0.80 -13.79
C HIS A 322 -6.44 1.00 -15.02
N TRP A 323 -5.32 0.29 -15.10
CA TRP A 323 -4.39 0.44 -16.22
C TRP A 323 -4.94 -0.09 -17.55
N ILE A 324 -5.71 -1.18 -17.56
CA ILE A 324 -6.41 -1.66 -18.76
C ILE A 324 -7.36 -0.58 -19.27
N HIS A 325 -8.07 0.12 -18.39
CA HIS A 325 -8.97 1.21 -18.76
C HIS A 325 -8.20 2.41 -19.30
N VAL A 326 -7.13 2.86 -18.61
CA VAL A 326 -6.25 3.96 -19.07
C VAL A 326 -5.66 3.66 -20.43
N LEU A 327 -5.09 2.46 -20.65
CA LEU A 327 -4.47 2.07 -21.91
C LEU A 327 -5.47 1.90 -23.04
N THR A 328 -6.69 1.43 -22.77
CA THR A 328 -7.77 1.35 -23.75
C THR A 328 -8.13 2.74 -24.26
N ASN A 329 -8.24 3.73 -23.39
CA ASN A 329 -8.49 5.11 -23.76
C ASN A 329 -7.30 5.72 -24.51
N ALA A 330 -6.07 5.46 -24.05
CA ALA A 330 -4.86 5.89 -24.75
C ALA A 330 -4.81 5.34 -26.19
N GLN A 331 -5.15 4.08 -26.40
CA GLN A 331 -5.21 3.44 -27.71
C GLN A 331 -6.22 4.14 -28.62
N ALA A 332 -7.43 4.41 -28.12
CA ALA A 332 -8.46 5.11 -28.86
C ALA A 332 -8.04 6.55 -29.23
N ILE A 333 -7.42 7.28 -28.29
CA ILE A 333 -6.90 8.64 -28.51
C ILE A 333 -5.80 8.64 -29.58
N LEU A 334 -4.86 7.71 -29.51
CA LEU A 334 -3.77 7.58 -30.48
C LEU A 334 -4.26 7.15 -31.87
N ALA A 335 -5.39 6.43 -31.95
CA ALA A 335 -6.01 6.04 -33.20
C ALA A 335 -6.77 7.20 -33.90
N CYS A 336 -7.04 8.30 -33.20
CA CYS A 336 -7.71 9.46 -33.83
C CYS A 336 -6.91 10.00 -35.02
N LYS A 337 -7.61 10.26 -36.11
CA LYS A 337 -7.03 10.88 -37.31
C LYS A 337 -6.83 12.38 -37.14
N LYS A 338 -7.72 13.05 -36.40
CA LYS A 338 -7.68 14.50 -36.17
C LYS A 338 -7.22 14.82 -34.76
N GLN A 339 -6.24 15.72 -34.64
CA GLN A 339 -5.72 16.18 -33.36
C GLN A 339 -6.80 16.78 -32.46
N LYS A 340 -7.78 17.50 -33.05
CA LYS A 340 -8.90 18.08 -32.28
C LYS A 340 -9.75 17.03 -31.58
N ASP A 341 -10.01 15.91 -32.25
CA ASP A 341 -10.81 14.82 -31.66
C ASP A 341 -10.05 14.11 -30.54
N ALA A 342 -8.76 13.88 -30.75
CA ALA A 342 -7.89 13.34 -29.71
C ALA A 342 -7.84 14.22 -28.44
N LYS A 343 -7.72 15.54 -28.61
CA LYS A 343 -7.76 16.49 -27.50
C LYS A 343 -9.08 16.45 -26.75
N LYS A 344 -10.20 16.46 -27.47
CA LYS A 344 -11.55 16.38 -26.90
C LYS A 344 -11.72 15.11 -26.05
N MET A 345 -11.20 13.98 -26.51
CA MET A 345 -11.23 12.73 -25.72
C MET A 345 -10.42 12.82 -24.43
N ILE A 346 -9.22 13.41 -24.48
CA ILE A 346 -8.39 13.61 -23.28
C ILE A 346 -9.08 14.55 -22.30
N ASP A 347 -9.73 15.61 -22.77
CA ASP A 347 -10.40 16.61 -21.92
C ASP A 347 -11.67 16.03 -21.26
N ALA A 348 -12.31 15.05 -21.91
CA ALA A 348 -13.48 14.36 -21.38
C ALA A 348 -13.13 13.24 -20.37
N TYR A 349 -11.85 12.84 -20.28
CA TYR A 349 -11.41 11.79 -19.36
C TYR A 349 -11.12 12.38 -17.98
N PRO A 350 -11.43 11.66 -16.88
CA PRO A 350 -11.03 12.07 -15.54
C PRO A 350 -9.53 12.33 -15.45
N PRO A 351 -9.05 13.23 -14.59
CA PRO A 351 -7.64 13.54 -14.46
C PRO A 351 -6.78 12.29 -14.25
N ASP A 352 -5.94 11.97 -15.22
CA ASP A 352 -4.98 10.87 -15.17
C ASP A 352 -3.62 11.37 -15.66
N ILE A 353 -2.55 11.05 -14.91
CA ILE A 353 -1.21 11.56 -15.21
C ILE A 353 -0.72 11.06 -16.56
N TYR A 354 -0.92 9.78 -16.88
CA TYR A 354 -0.44 9.22 -18.15
C TYR A 354 -1.16 9.85 -19.34
N LEU A 355 -2.50 9.92 -19.33
CA LEU A 355 -3.27 10.51 -20.41
C LEU A 355 -3.00 12.03 -20.54
N ASN A 356 -2.99 12.74 -19.42
CA ASN A 356 -2.83 14.20 -19.45
C ASN A 356 -1.39 14.68 -19.66
N GLN A 357 -0.40 13.99 -19.14
CA GLN A 357 1.00 14.42 -19.26
C GLN A 357 1.75 13.75 -20.42
N VAL A 358 1.52 12.47 -20.66
CA VAL A 358 2.26 11.69 -21.65
C VAL A 358 1.53 11.73 -23.00
N ILE A 359 0.30 11.21 -23.06
CA ILE A 359 -0.46 11.11 -24.32
C ILE A 359 -0.78 12.51 -24.89
N ARG A 360 -1.16 13.47 -24.06
CA ARG A 360 -1.37 14.87 -24.48
C ARG A 360 -0.13 15.52 -25.10
N LYS A 361 1.07 15.25 -24.56
CA LYS A 361 2.32 15.77 -25.15
C LYS A 361 2.57 15.18 -26.54
N ILE A 362 2.29 13.88 -26.73
CA ILE A 362 2.42 13.21 -28.02
C ILE A 362 1.44 13.80 -29.01
N VAL A 363 0.17 13.93 -28.61
CA VAL A 363 -0.89 14.55 -29.43
C VAL A 363 -0.55 15.98 -29.84
N ASN A 364 0.05 16.77 -28.93
CA ASN A 364 0.43 18.15 -29.22
C ASN A 364 1.68 18.29 -30.12
N LYS A 365 2.64 17.36 -30.01
CA LYS A 365 3.89 17.39 -30.79
C LYS A 365 3.75 16.86 -32.19
N ALA A 366 2.71 16.07 -32.47
CA ALA A 366 2.48 15.53 -33.81
C ALA A 366 2.11 16.64 -34.78
N LYS A 367 3.11 17.16 -35.52
CA LYS A 367 2.90 18.20 -36.55
C LYS A 367 2.03 17.72 -37.71
N ASN A 368 1.90 16.43 -37.95
CA ASN A 368 1.07 15.81 -38.95
C ASN A 368 0.28 14.65 -38.31
N TYR A 369 -0.95 14.93 -37.91
CA TYR A 369 -1.96 13.94 -37.58
C TYR A 369 -2.58 13.42 -38.91
N VAL A 370 -1.75 12.74 -39.69
CA VAL A 370 -2.21 12.04 -40.91
C VAL A 370 -1.92 10.57 -40.71
#